data_91e73fce89058fb10a0b41e0a8fe7a9d
#
_entry.id   91e73fce89058fb10a0b41e0a8fe7a9d
#
_cell.length_a   1.000
_cell.length_b   1.000
_cell.length_c   1.000
_cell.angle_alpha   90.00
_cell.angle_beta   90.00
_cell.angle_gamma   90.00
#
_symmetry.space_group_name_H-M   'P 1'
#
loop_
_entity.id
_entity.type
_entity.pdbx_description
1 polymer ?
#
loop_
_entity_poly.entity_id
_entity_poly.type
_entity_poly.pdbx_seq_one_letter_code
_entity_poly.pdbx_strand_id
1 'polypeptide(L)'
;TDESLSLEPIHAYLAENLNEHIRFEREWLANLRNNTPTITLCENTRFLSGEKSNDEGLSRKISELGDVFVFDAFGVAHRKEASTYGVSNYIDYSAGPLLISEINNAQKLLKNFSKPLCTIVSGAKISTKLTLLNTFLEKSDHVILGGGILNTFLKAQGYTIGTSLSE
;
A
#
# COMPACT_ATOMS: atom_id res chain seq x y z
N THR A 1 -14.21 13.68 9.82
CA THR A 1 -13.94 12.28 9.44
C THR A 1 -15.03 11.84 8.48
N ASP A 2 -14.67 11.22 7.37
CA ASP A 2 -15.62 10.65 6.42
C ASP A 2 -15.94 9.22 6.89
N GLU A 3 -17.09 9.02 7.48
CA GLU A 3 -17.55 7.72 8.02
C GLU A 3 -17.60 6.63 6.94
N SER A 4 -17.71 6.98 5.67
CA SER A 4 -17.67 6.00 4.57
C SER A 4 -16.31 5.29 4.44
N LEU A 5 -15.27 5.80 5.08
CA LEU A 5 -13.91 5.25 5.12
C LEU A 5 -13.60 4.51 6.42
N SER A 6 -14.59 4.29 7.29
CA SER A 6 -14.43 3.49 8.52
C SER A 6 -14.11 2.04 8.19
N LEU A 7 -13.31 1.40 9.05
CA LEU A 7 -12.97 -0.02 8.95
C LEU A 7 -14.01 -0.94 9.63
N GLU A 8 -15.11 -0.40 10.14
CA GLU A 8 -16.17 -1.21 10.76
C GLU A 8 -16.75 -2.31 9.85
N PRO A 9 -16.98 -2.07 8.53
CA PRO A 9 -17.40 -3.14 7.62
C PRO A 9 -16.34 -4.25 7.47
N ILE A 10 -15.05 -3.90 7.55
CA ILE A 10 -13.96 -4.89 7.54
C ILE A 10 -13.95 -5.70 8.83
N HIS A 11 -14.19 -5.06 9.98
CA HIS A 11 -14.34 -5.77 11.25
C HIS A 11 -15.48 -6.80 11.19
N ALA A 12 -16.65 -6.42 10.69
CA ALA A 12 -17.80 -7.34 10.54
C ALA A 12 -17.42 -8.55 9.68
N TYR A 13 -16.78 -8.33 8.53
CA TYR A 13 -16.32 -9.41 7.66
C TYR A 13 -15.31 -10.32 8.37
N LEU A 14 -14.33 -9.77 9.09
CA LEU A 14 -13.34 -10.56 9.81
C LEU A 14 -13.97 -11.38 10.94
N ALA A 15 -14.91 -10.81 11.69
CA ALA A 15 -15.63 -11.49 12.77
C ALA A 15 -16.47 -12.69 12.27
N GLU A 16 -17.00 -12.60 11.05
CA GLU A 16 -17.75 -13.70 10.43
C GLU A 16 -16.86 -14.82 9.87
N ASN A 17 -15.64 -14.49 9.45
CA ASN A 17 -14.78 -15.42 8.68
C ASN A 17 -13.60 -15.97 9.47
N LEU A 18 -13.26 -15.39 10.62
CA LEU A 18 -12.20 -15.88 11.50
C LEU A 18 -12.84 -16.51 12.75
N ASN A 19 -12.30 -17.67 13.16
CA ASN A 19 -12.74 -18.33 14.40
C ASN A 19 -12.13 -17.69 15.66
N GLU A 20 -11.91 -16.39 15.64
CA GLU A 20 -11.26 -15.62 16.69
C GLU A 20 -12.14 -14.42 17.08
N HIS A 21 -12.09 -14.07 18.36
CA HIS A 21 -12.75 -12.84 18.82
C HIS A 21 -11.91 -11.62 18.42
N ILE A 22 -12.46 -10.77 17.55
CA ILE A 22 -11.83 -9.55 17.09
C ILE A 22 -12.56 -8.35 17.69
N ARG A 23 -11.85 -7.55 18.43
CA ARG A 23 -12.35 -6.26 18.93
C ARG A 23 -12.16 -5.18 17.87
N PHE A 24 -13.17 -4.33 17.65
CA PHE A 24 -13.01 -3.09 16.90
C PHE A 24 -12.84 -1.92 17.85
N GLU A 25 -11.80 -1.11 17.65
CA GLU A 25 -11.51 0.01 18.54
C GLU A 25 -11.36 1.31 17.73
N ARG A 26 -12.29 2.22 17.90
CA ARG A 26 -12.28 3.51 17.22
C ARG A 26 -11.26 4.48 17.81
N GLU A 27 -11.21 4.57 19.15
CA GLU A 27 -10.32 5.44 19.91
C GLU A 27 -9.06 4.69 20.38
N TRP A 28 -8.46 3.92 19.47
CA TRP A 28 -7.41 2.95 19.79
C TRP A 28 -6.16 3.56 20.41
N LEU A 29 -5.77 4.81 20.10
CA LEU A 29 -4.64 5.49 20.74
C LEU A 29 -4.86 5.77 22.24
N ALA A 30 -6.12 5.90 22.67
CA ALA A 30 -6.46 6.13 24.05
C ALA A 30 -6.72 4.82 24.82
N ASN A 31 -7.29 3.82 24.18
CA ASN A 31 -7.91 2.66 24.82
C ASN A 31 -7.10 1.37 24.78
N LEU A 32 -6.09 1.23 23.91
CA LEU A 32 -5.34 -0.04 23.77
C LEU A 32 -4.37 -0.34 24.93
N ARG A 33 -4.05 0.63 25.75
CA ARG A 33 -3.15 0.43 26.92
C ARG A 33 -3.77 -0.43 28.03
N ASN A 34 -5.06 -0.72 27.98
CA ASN A 34 -5.78 -1.49 29.01
C ASN A 34 -6.02 -2.92 28.54
N ASN A 35 -5.11 -3.77 28.81
CA ASN A 35 -4.88 -5.09 28.27
C ASN A 35 -5.89 -6.18 28.56
N THR A 36 -6.37 -6.81 27.48
CA THR A 36 -6.53 -8.27 27.38
C THR A 36 -5.91 -8.72 26.05
N PRO A 37 -5.26 -9.90 25.97
CA PRO A 37 -4.70 -10.40 24.72
C PRO A 37 -5.82 -10.78 23.77
N THR A 38 -6.24 -9.85 22.93
CA THR A 38 -7.26 -10.04 21.91
C THR A 38 -6.78 -9.41 20.62
N ILE A 39 -7.14 -10.01 19.50
CA ILE A 39 -6.94 -9.37 18.21
C ILE A 39 -7.79 -8.10 18.18
N THR A 40 -7.18 -6.97 17.93
CA THR A 40 -7.88 -5.69 17.85
C THR A 40 -7.68 -5.08 16.47
N LEU A 41 -8.77 -4.85 15.75
CA LEU A 41 -8.77 -4.01 14.55
C LEU A 41 -8.93 -2.55 14.99
N CYS A 42 -7.90 -1.77 14.75
CA CYS A 42 -7.95 -0.33 14.99
C CYS A 42 -8.66 0.39 13.84
N GLU A 43 -9.33 1.49 14.16
CA GLU A 43 -9.94 2.36 13.15
C GLU A 43 -8.87 2.96 12.22
N ASN A 44 -9.31 3.41 11.06
CA ASN A 44 -8.48 3.91 9.97
C ASN A 44 -7.48 4.96 10.44
N THR A 45 -6.20 4.64 10.31
CA THR A 45 -5.08 5.53 10.69
C THR A 45 -5.15 6.90 9.98
N ARG A 46 -5.77 6.94 8.78
CA ARG A 46 -5.97 8.16 8.02
C ARG A 46 -6.89 9.19 8.68
N PHE A 47 -7.64 8.78 9.70
CA PHE A 47 -8.46 9.69 10.51
C PHE A 47 -7.63 10.48 11.52
N LEU A 48 -6.41 10.04 11.80
CA LEU A 48 -5.53 10.69 12.76
C LEU A 48 -4.84 11.90 12.15
N SER A 49 -4.92 13.01 12.86
CA SER A 49 -4.09 14.19 12.56
C SER A 49 -2.62 13.82 12.72
N GLY A 50 -1.80 14.18 11.74
CA GLY A 50 -0.36 13.85 11.75
C GLY A 50 0.02 12.57 11.02
N GLU A 51 -0.93 11.70 10.65
CA GLU A 51 -0.62 10.46 9.95
C GLU A 51 0.15 10.71 8.64
N LYS A 52 -0.41 11.51 7.73
CA LYS A 52 0.20 11.81 6.44
C LYS A 52 1.46 12.66 6.52
N SER A 53 1.60 13.48 7.56
CA SER A 53 2.77 14.33 7.77
C SER A 53 3.91 13.62 8.47
N ASN A 54 3.74 12.34 8.82
CA ASN A 54 4.71 11.57 9.60
C ASN A 54 5.04 12.27 10.94
N ASP A 55 3.99 12.70 11.65
CA ASP A 55 4.13 13.40 12.92
C ASP A 55 4.86 12.55 13.97
N GLU A 56 5.85 13.16 14.62
CA GLU A 56 6.69 12.47 15.60
C GLU A 56 5.90 12.07 16.86
N GLY A 57 5.04 12.96 17.34
CA GLY A 57 4.23 12.71 18.54
C GLY A 57 3.23 11.57 18.32
N LEU A 58 2.61 11.50 17.14
CA LEU A 58 1.74 10.41 16.75
C LEU A 58 2.55 9.09 16.63
N SER A 59 3.70 9.13 15.99
CA SER A 59 4.57 7.95 15.80
C SER A 59 4.99 7.35 17.15
N ARG A 60 5.35 8.17 18.14
CA ARG A 60 5.66 7.73 19.50
C ARG A 60 4.45 7.09 20.17
N LYS A 61 3.27 7.72 20.10
CA LYS A 61 2.05 7.15 20.67
C LYS A 61 1.70 5.79 20.08
N ILE A 62 1.89 5.62 18.77
CA ILE A 62 1.67 4.32 18.10
C ILE A 62 2.68 3.29 18.61
N SER A 63 3.95 3.65 18.75
CA SER A 63 4.98 2.72 19.22
C SER A 63 4.78 2.25 20.67
N GLU A 64 4.05 3.00 21.49
CA GLU A 64 3.73 2.62 22.86
C GLU A 64 2.63 1.56 23.00
N LEU A 65 2.01 1.15 21.88
CA LEU A 65 0.89 0.19 21.89
C LEU A 65 1.33 -1.28 21.83
N GLY A 66 2.59 -1.56 21.60
CA GLY A 66 3.11 -2.92 21.50
C GLY A 66 4.60 -3.00 21.80
N ASP A 67 5.13 -4.21 21.76
CA ASP A 67 6.54 -4.50 22.00
C ASP A 67 7.33 -4.61 20.70
N VAL A 68 6.66 -4.95 19.60
CA VAL A 68 7.25 -5.11 18.26
C VAL A 68 6.28 -4.59 17.21
N PHE A 69 6.79 -3.83 16.26
CA PHE A 69 6.04 -3.40 15.09
C PHE A 69 6.31 -4.34 13.90
N VAL A 70 5.28 -5.00 13.38
CA VAL A 70 5.38 -5.81 12.18
C VAL A 70 4.77 -5.07 11.00
N PHE A 71 5.60 -4.65 10.05
CA PHE A 71 5.14 -3.99 8.84
C PHE A 71 4.83 -5.03 7.74
N ASP A 72 3.56 -5.16 7.41
CA ASP A 72 3.09 -6.15 6.41
C ASP A 72 2.16 -5.56 5.34
N ALA A 73 2.33 -4.27 5.04
CA ALA A 73 1.48 -3.52 4.12
C ALA A 73 2.27 -3.03 2.89
N PHE A 74 2.65 -3.94 1.98
CA PHE A 74 3.44 -3.64 0.78
C PHE A 74 2.88 -2.49 -0.07
N GLY A 75 1.55 -2.43 -0.25
CA GLY A 75 0.89 -1.39 -1.05
C GLY A 75 1.14 0.05 -0.60
N VAL A 76 1.51 0.26 0.66
CA VAL A 76 1.82 1.57 1.26
C VAL A 76 3.28 1.73 1.67
N ALA A 77 4.14 0.75 1.37
CA ALA A 77 5.55 0.74 1.75
C ALA A 77 6.36 1.95 1.20
N HIS A 78 5.87 2.56 0.12
CA HIS A 78 6.46 3.75 -0.49
C HIS A 78 6.09 5.06 0.22
N ARG A 79 5.25 5.01 1.26
CA ARG A 79 4.75 6.20 1.97
C ARG A 79 5.51 6.43 3.26
N LYS A 80 6.00 7.65 3.46
CA LYS A 80 6.63 8.08 4.70
C LYS A 80 5.56 8.72 5.60
N GLU A 81 4.80 7.87 6.30
CA GLU A 81 3.69 8.27 7.17
C GLU A 81 3.91 7.77 8.61
N ALA A 82 3.19 8.28 9.59
CA ALA A 82 3.43 7.96 11.00
C ALA A 82 3.28 6.47 11.30
N SER A 83 2.21 5.81 10.81
CA SER A 83 1.94 4.39 11.05
C SER A 83 2.73 3.43 10.16
N THR A 84 3.44 3.93 9.12
CA THR A 84 4.23 3.08 8.21
C THR A 84 5.72 3.22 8.44
N TYR A 85 6.19 4.45 8.60
CA TYR A 85 7.61 4.79 8.74
C TYR A 85 7.94 5.36 10.11
N GLY A 86 7.17 6.34 10.60
CA GLY A 86 7.49 7.06 11.83
C GLY A 86 7.61 6.17 13.04
N VAL A 87 6.69 5.22 13.18
CA VAL A 87 6.64 4.26 14.29
C VAL A 87 7.93 3.45 14.42
N SER A 88 8.57 3.06 13.31
CA SER A 88 9.80 2.26 13.32
C SER A 88 11.02 2.95 13.93
N ASN A 89 10.95 4.26 14.17
CA ASN A 89 12.03 4.99 14.85
C ASN A 89 12.00 4.82 16.39
N TYR A 90 10.92 4.24 16.94
CA TYR A 90 10.66 4.21 18.39
C TYR A 90 10.39 2.82 18.96
N ILE A 91 10.35 1.79 18.13
CA ILE A 91 10.07 0.42 18.53
C ILE A 91 10.85 -0.54 17.63
N ASP A 92 11.19 -1.71 18.13
CA ASP A 92 11.75 -2.78 17.32
C ASP A 92 10.76 -3.18 16.21
N TYR A 93 11.28 -3.38 15.01
CA TYR A 93 10.41 -3.64 13.87
C TYR A 93 10.91 -4.80 12.99
N SER A 94 9.99 -5.42 12.29
CA SER A 94 10.23 -6.52 11.37
C SER A 94 9.32 -6.42 10.15
N ALA A 95 9.75 -7.03 9.06
CA ALA A 95 8.89 -7.25 7.89
C ALA A 95 7.94 -8.42 8.15
N GLY A 96 6.68 -8.26 7.78
CA GLY A 96 5.72 -9.34 7.83
C GLY A 96 5.81 -10.28 6.61
N PRO A 97 5.14 -11.44 6.65
CA PRO A 97 5.25 -12.47 5.62
C PRO A 97 4.72 -12.01 4.25
N LEU A 98 3.69 -11.19 4.20
CA LEU A 98 3.18 -10.64 2.94
C LEU A 98 4.19 -9.70 2.30
N LEU A 99 4.76 -8.77 3.08
CA LEU A 99 5.79 -7.84 2.60
C LEU A 99 7.00 -8.62 2.03
N ILE A 100 7.46 -9.65 2.75
CA ILE A 100 8.58 -10.51 2.29
C ILE A 100 8.23 -11.21 0.99
N SER A 101 7.02 -11.76 0.88
CA SER A 101 6.54 -12.43 -0.33
C SER A 101 6.51 -11.49 -1.54
N GLU A 102 5.98 -10.28 -1.36
CA GLU A 102 5.90 -9.26 -2.41
C GLU A 102 7.29 -8.80 -2.86
N ILE A 103 8.21 -8.56 -1.92
CA ILE A 103 9.59 -8.19 -2.23
C ILE A 103 10.29 -9.32 -3.01
N ASN A 104 10.14 -10.57 -2.57
CA ASN A 104 10.74 -11.71 -3.24
C ASN A 104 10.19 -11.89 -4.68
N ASN A 105 8.90 -11.69 -4.88
CA ASN A 105 8.28 -11.75 -6.21
C ASN A 105 8.75 -10.59 -7.10
N ALA A 106 8.84 -9.39 -6.58
CA ALA A 106 9.39 -8.24 -7.30
C ALA A 106 10.87 -8.47 -7.68
N GLN A 107 11.67 -9.04 -6.78
CA GLN A 107 13.08 -9.37 -7.07
C GLN A 107 13.23 -10.43 -8.16
N LYS A 108 12.35 -11.45 -8.19
CA LYS A 108 12.35 -12.46 -9.28
C LYS A 108 12.10 -11.79 -10.63
N LEU A 109 11.12 -10.87 -10.71
CA LEU A 109 10.82 -10.13 -11.93
C LEU A 109 11.96 -9.19 -12.37
N LEU A 110 12.75 -8.66 -11.42
CA LEU A 110 13.83 -7.73 -11.75
C LEU A 110 15.15 -8.44 -12.11
N LYS A 111 15.42 -9.61 -11.53
CA LYS A 111 16.74 -10.27 -11.61
C LYS A 111 16.72 -11.62 -12.33
N ASN A 112 15.67 -12.43 -12.17
CA ASN A 112 15.64 -13.85 -12.53
C ASN A 112 14.31 -14.25 -13.18
N PHE A 113 13.81 -13.50 -14.15
CA PHE A 113 12.59 -13.86 -14.86
C PHE A 113 12.86 -14.93 -15.95
N SER A 114 11.87 -15.79 -16.17
CA SER A 114 11.85 -16.72 -17.31
C SER A 114 11.35 -16.00 -18.56
N LYS A 115 11.99 -16.28 -19.69
CA LYS A 115 11.51 -15.79 -21.01
C LYS A 115 10.46 -16.75 -21.60
N PRO A 116 9.49 -16.23 -22.39
CA PRO A 116 9.26 -14.83 -22.70
C PRO A 116 8.63 -14.04 -21.54
N LEU A 117 9.10 -12.82 -21.30
CA LEU A 117 8.52 -11.89 -20.33
C LEU A 117 7.53 -10.96 -21.05
N CYS A 118 6.27 -11.02 -20.67
CA CYS A 118 5.25 -10.08 -21.11
C CYS A 118 4.89 -9.11 -19.97
N THR A 119 5.05 -7.82 -20.21
CA THR A 119 4.73 -6.79 -19.22
C THR A 119 3.51 -5.99 -19.67
N ILE A 120 2.54 -5.82 -18.79
CA ILE A 120 1.34 -5.01 -19.02
C ILE A 120 1.47 -3.73 -18.22
N VAL A 121 1.50 -2.57 -18.89
CA VAL A 121 1.58 -1.26 -18.26
C VAL A 121 0.34 -0.46 -18.57
N SER A 122 -0.43 -0.12 -17.55
CA SER A 122 -1.67 0.64 -17.68
C SER A 122 -1.75 1.74 -16.63
N GLY A 123 -2.57 2.76 -16.89
CA GLY A 123 -2.80 3.86 -15.97
C GLY A 123 -3.24 5.14 -16.67
N ALA A 124 -3.55 6.16 -15.88
CA ALA A 124 -4.03 7.45 -16.39
C ALA A 124 -2.90 8.29 -17.00
N LYS A 125 -1.72 8.34 -16.34
CA LYS A 125 -0.62 9.24 -16.69
C LYS A 125 0.66 8.48 -16.97
N ILE A 126 1.28 8.73 -18.12
CA ILE A 126 2.57 8.15 -18.49
C ILE A 126 3.72 8.78 -17.72
N SER A 127 3.68 10.08 -17.48
CA SER A 127 4.73 10.86 -16.78
C SER A 127 5.14 10.23 -15.46
N THR A 128 4.18 9.66 -14.72
CA THR A 128 4.44 9.01 -13.42
C THR A 128 5.11 7.63 -13.54
N LYS A 129 5.20 7.05 -14.74
CA LYS A 129 5.66 5.68 -14.99
C LYS A 129 6.77 5.57 -16.03
N LEU A 130 7.30 6.69 -16.53
CA LEU A 130 8.33 6.68 -17.59
C LEU A 130 9.57 5.86 -17.22
N THR A 131 10.10 6.03 -16.02
CA THR A 131 11.28 5.27 -15.56
C THR A 131 11.00 3.77 -15.51
N LEU A 132 9.83 3.39 -15.00
CA LEU A 132 9.40 2.00 -14.94
C LEU A 132 9.20 1.41 -16.34
N LEU A 133 8.56 2.18 -17.23
CA LEU A 133 8.32 1.77 -18.62
C LEU A 133 9.63 1.55 -19.36
N ASN A 134 10.61 2.45 -19.24
CA ASN A 134 11.94 2.28 -19.84
C ASN A 134 12.62 1.01 -19.36
N THR A 135 12.56 0.73 -18.05
CA THR A 135 13.13 -0.51 -17.49
C THR A 135 12.47 -1.76 -18.09
N PHE A 136 11.16 -1.73 -18.31
CA PHE A 136 10.43 -2.86 -18.90
C PHE A 136 10.67 -3.01 -20.40
N LEU A 137 10.81 -1.90 -21.13
CA LEU A 137 11.17 -1.94 -22.55
C LEU A 137 12.53 -2.60 -22.81
N GLU A 138 13.48 -2.46 -21.88
CA GLU A 138 14.79 -3.10 -21.99
C GLU A 138 14.77 -4.60 -21.62
N LYS A 139 13.85 -5.02 -20.76
CA LYS A 139 13.84 -6.37 -20.19
C LYS A 139 12.78 -7.29 -20.75
N SER A 140 11.64 -6.74 -21.22
CA SER A 140 10.49 -7.53 -21.66
C SER A 140 10.61 -7.92 -23.13
N ASP A 141 10.16 -9.13 -23.45
CA ASP A 141 10.01 -9.56 -24.84
C ASP A 141 8.75 -8.94 -25.46
N HIS A 142 7.73 -8.65 -24.65
CA HIS A 142 6.49 -8.00 -25.05
C HIS A 142 6.04 -6.98 -24.01
N VAL A 143 5.62 -5.80 -24.45
CA VAL A 143 5.02 -4.77 -23.60
C VAL A 143 3.63 -4.43 -24.13
N ILE A 144 2.61 -4.64 -23.29
CA ILE A 144 1.22 -4.30 -23.60
C ILE A 144 0.88 -3.00 -22.86
N LEU A 145 0.43 -2.00 -23.58
CA LEU A 145 0.00 -0.73 -23.03
C LEU A 145 -1.53 -0.68 -22.90
N GLY A 146 -2.03 -0.06 -21.81
CA GLY A 146 -3.46 0.12 -21.58
C GLY A 146 -3.81 1.48 -20.99
N GLY A 147 -5.12 1.78 -20.93
CA GLY A 147 -5.65 3.00 -20.32
C GLY A 147 -5.14 4.29 -20.97
N GLY A 148 -5.05 5.37 -20.21
CA GLY A 148 -4.57 6.67 -20.67
C GLY A 148 -3.14 6.66 -21.21
N ILE A 149 -2.31 5.71 -20.75
CA ILE A 149 -0.95 5.52 -21.29
C ILE A 149 -1.02 5.12 -22.76
N LEU A 150 -1.83 4.13 -23.12
CA LEU A 150 -2.01 3.72 -24.51
C LEU A 150 -2.52 4.89 -25.36
N ASN A 151 -3.51 5.63 -24.87
CA ASN A 151 -4.07 6.77 -25.59
C ASN A 151 -3.01 7.85 -25.87
N THR A 152 -2.13 8.10 -24.88
CA THR A 152 -1.01 9.04 -25.06
C THR A 152 -0.05 8.59 -26.15
N PHE A 153 0.27 7.30 -26.22
CA PHE A 153 1.10 6.76 -27.31
C PHE A 153 0.41 6.86 -28.69
N LEU A 154 -0.86 6.51 -28.76
CA LEU A 154 -1.63 6.62 -30.02
C LEU A 154 -1.71 8.07 -30.49
N LYS A 155 -1.96 9.01 -29.57
CA LYS A 155 -1.97 10.46 -29.89
C LYS A 155 -0.61 10.94 -30.40
N ALA A 156 0.49 10.51 -29.76
CA ALA A 156 1.85 10.85 -30.21
C ALA A 156 2.19 10.28 -31.58
N GLN A 157 1.56 9.17 -31.98
CA GLN A 157 1.68 8.58 -33.32
C GLN A 157 0.74 9.20 -34.35
N GLY A 158 -0.06 10.21 -33.97
CA GLY A 158 -0.97 10.92 -34.85
C GLY A 158 -2.38 10.30 -34.98
N TYR A 159 -2.71 9.29 -34.18
CA TYR A 159 -4.06 8.73 -34.18
C TYR A 159 -5.05 9.65 -33.46
N THR A 160 -6.26 9.73 -33.98
CA THR A 160 -7.37 10.42 -33.33
C THR A 160 -7.89 9.59 -32.17
N ILE A 161 -7.84 10.14 -30.96
CA ILE A 161 -8.27 9.46 -29.73
C ILE A 161 -9.61 9.99 -29.17
N GLY A 162 -10.27 10.91 -29.89
CA GLY A 162 -11.53 11.53 -29.44
C GLY A 162 -11.36 12.26 -28.09
N THR A 163 -12.30 12.02 -27.18
CA THR A 163 -12.30 12.56 -25.81
C THR A 163 -11.59 11.66 -24.80
N SER A 164 -10.84 10.64 -25.26
CA SER A 164 -10.15 9.71 -24.37
C SER A 164 -9.04 10.40 -23.56
N LEU A 165 -8.88 9.95 -22.32
CA LEU A 165 -7.85 10.48 -21.43
C LEU A 165 -6.45 10.28 -22.00
N SER A 166 -5.67 11.36 -22.09
CA SER A 166 -4.26 11.34 -22.53
C SER A 166 -3.46 12.45 -21.85
N GLU A 167 -2.17 12.34 -21.79
CA GLU A 167 -1.24 13.45 -21.49
C GLU A 167 -0.76 14.14 -22.76
#